data_1da4ccd5f57e6eea022c67640c5e9966
#
_entry.id   1da4ccd5f57e6eea022c67640c5e9966
#
_cell.length_a   1.000
_cell.length_b   1.000
_cell.length_c   1.000
_cell.angle_alpha   90.00
_cell.angle_beta   90.00
_cell.angle_gamma   90.00
#
_symmetry.space_group_name_H-M   'P 1'
#
loop_
_entity.id
_entity.type
_entity.pdbx_description
1 polymer ?
#
loop_
_entity_poly.entity_id
_entity_poly.type
_entity_poly.pdbx_seq_one_letter_code
_entity_poly.pdbx_strand_id
1 'polypeptide(L)'
;IGHGPGFWAHISGDDQADEVYYPEGEVAPGGKVVRMLTKYPNLYADLSANSARNAIARDRAFGRDFLIEFDDRLLYARDCFDDALQRLLEALDLPAETLGAIYATNAERLLTDD
;
A
#
# COMPACT_ATOMS: atom_id res chain seq x y z
N ILE A 1 4.54 3.08 11.32
CA ILE A 1 3.86 2.30 10.30
C ILE A 1 2.60 3.06 9.83
N GLY A 2 2.52 3.34 8.52
CA GLY A 2 1.35 3.97 7.94
C GLY A 2 0.16 3.02 7.88
N HIS A 3 -1.03 3.50 8.22
CA HIS A 3 -2.24 2.68 8.30
C HIS A 3 -3.49 3.53 8.20
N GLY A 4 -4.54 2.96 7.60
CA GLY A 4 -5.87 3.52 7.61
C GLY A 4 -6.13 4.61 6.57
N PRO A 5 -7.37 5.12 6.51
CA PRO A 5 -7.75 6.09 5.48
C PRO A 5 -7.01 7.43 5.59
N GLY A 6 -6.64 7.84 6.79
CA GLY A 6 -5.84 9.06 6.97
C GLY A 6 -4.46 9.00 6.34
N PHE A 7 -3.92 7.81 6.16
CA PHE A 7 -2.66 7.59 5.46
C PHE A 7 -2.90 7.33 3.96
N TRP A 8 -3.71 6.31 3.63
CA TRP A 8 -3.83 5.82 2.27
C TRP A 8 -4.54 6.75 1.30
N ALA A 9 -5.43 7.62 1.81
CA ALA A 9 -6.10 8.61 0.96
C ALA A 9 -5.08 9.54 0.28
N HIS A 10 -3.91 9.73 0.87
CA HIS A 10 -2.84 10.59 0.35
C HIS A 10 -1.89 9.88 -0.63
N ILE A 11 -2.29 8.75 -1.22
CA ILE A 11 -1.48 8.11 -2.26
C ILE A 11 -1.43 8.95 -3.54
N SER A 12 -2.47 9.75 -3.79
CA SER A 12 -2.55 10.64 -4.94
C SER A 12 -2.15 12.06 -4.60
N GLY A 13 -1.56 12.77 -5.56
CA GLY A 13 -1.19 14.17 -5.41
C GLY A 13 -2.33 15.17 -5.64
N ASP A 14 -3.56 14.68 -5.87
CA ASP A 14 -4.73 15.54 -6.00
C ASP A 14 -5.31 15.88 -4.61
N ASP A 15 -6.38 16.71 -4.59
CA ASP A 15 -6.96 17.22 -3.34
C ASP A 15 -8.06 16.34 -2.76
N GLN A 16 -8.33 15.16 -3.34
CA GLN A 16 -9.45 14.31 -2.90
C GLN A 16 -9.28 13.84 -1.45
N ALA A 17 -8.06 13.65 -0.99
CA ALA A 17 -7.78 13.18 0.37
C ALA A 17 -8.31 14.12 1.46
N ASP A 18 -8.42 15.41 1.14
CA ASP A 18 -8.94 16.42 2.08
C ASP A 18 -10.46 16.35 2.23
N GLU A 19 -11.15 15.69 1.31
CA GLU A 19 -12.60 15.66 1.25
C GLU A 19 -13.20 14.27 1.50
N VAL A 20 -12.51 13.20 1.07
CA VAL A 20 -13.04 11.83 1.16
C VAL A 20 -12.00 10.85 1.71
N TYR A 21 -12.47 9.84 2.46
CA TYR A 21 -11.59 8.80 3.02
C TYR A 21 -11.19 7.73 2.00
N TYR A 22 -12.00 7.52 0.96
CA TYR A 22 -11.76 6.51 -0.07
C TYR A 22 -11.82 7.16 -1.45
N PRO A 23 -10.79 7.96 -1.82
CA PRO A 23 -10.75 8.60 -3.13
C PRO A 23 -10.72 7.58 -4.27
N GLU A 24 -11.37 7.94 -5.38
CA GLU A 24 -11.46 7.08 -6.56
C GLU A 24 -10.77 7.70 -7.76
N GLY A 25 -10.54 6.90 -8.81
CA GLY A 25 -9.97 7.34 -10.06
C GLY A 25 -8.46 7.28 -10.10
N GLU A 26 -7.88 7.80 -11.17
CA GLU A 26 -6.45 7.77 -11.41
C GLU A 26 -5.66 8.46 -10.30
N VAL A 27 -4.48 7.93 -10.01
CA VAL A 27 -3.58 8.50 -9.01
C VAL A 27 -2.73 9.57 -9.68
N ALA A 28 -2.82 10.80 -9.17
CA ALA A 28 -1.98 11.91 -9.62
C ALA A 28 -0.59 11.80 -9.00
N PRO A 29 0.48 12.24 -9.71
CA PRO A 29 1.83 12.24 -9.16
C PRO A 29 1.96 13.16 -7.93
N GLY A 30 2.95 12.89 -7.09
CA GLY A 30 3.27 13.75 -5.95
C GLY A 30 2.50 13.49 -4.68
N GLY A 31 1.86 12.33 -4.54
CA GLY A 31 1.15 11.96 -3.32
C GLY A 31 2.06 11.90 -2.10
N LYS A 32 1.51 12.26 -0.93
CA LYS A 32 2.28 12.28 0.33
C LYS A 32 2.80 10.91 0.72
N VAL A 33 2.05 9.83 0.45
CA VAL A 33 2.48 8.46 0.76
C VAL A 33 3.76 8.13 0.02
N VAL A 34 3.80 8.36 -1.30
CA VAL A 34 4.98 8.09 -2.12
C VAL A 34 6.17 8.95 -1.65
N ARG A 35 5.93 10.23 -1.39
CA ARG A 35 6.99 11.13 -0.93
C ARG A 35 7.58 10.71 0.40
N MET A 36 6.73 10.28 1.34
CA MET A 36 7.19 9.85 2.67
C MET A 36 7.97 8.53 2.59
N LEU A 37 7.49 7.56 1.82
CA LEU A 37 8.19 6.29 1.64
C LEU A 37 9.55 6.48 0.95
N THR A 38 9.62 7.42 0.01
CA THR A 38 10.86 7.75 -0.68
C THR A 38 11.86 8.44 0.26
N LYS A 39 11.38 9.35 1.09
CA LYS A 39 12.23 10.17 1.97
C LYS A 39 12.69 9.42 3.22
N TYR A 40 11.83 8.55 3.77
CA TYR A 40 12.09 7.89 5.07
C TYR A 40 12.24 6.39 4.88
N PRO A 41 13.48 5.87 4.79
CA PRO A 41 13.69 4.44 4.52
C PRO A 41 13.22 3.52 5.66
N ASN A 42 13.00 4.05 6.85
CA ASN A 42 12.48 3.30 7.99
C ASN A 42 10.96 3.38 8.16
N LEU A 43 10.26 4.04 7.23
CA LEU A 43 8.80 4.06 7.23
C LEU A 43 8.28 2.81 6.53
N TYR A 44 7.35 2.12 7.19
CA TYR A 44 6.62 0.97 6.63
C TYR A 44 5.14 1.33 6.52
N ALA A 45 4.42 0.63 5.68
CA ALA A 45 2.98 0.83 5.50
C ALA A 45 2.26 -0.50 5.53
N ASP A 46 1.12 -0.51 6.17
CA ASP A 46 0.28 -1.67 6.44
C ASP A 46 -0.90 -1.66 5.46
N LEU A 47 -1.08 -2.76 4.75
CA LEU A 47 -2.13 -2.92 3.73
C LEU A 47 -3.43 -3.52 4.30
N SER A 48 -3.57 -3.63 5.61
CA SER A 48 -4.65 -4.40 6.23
C SER A 48 -6.05 -3.82 6.06
N ALA A 49 -6.19 -2.50 5.98
CA ALA A 49 -7.50 -1.85 5.93
C ALA A 49 -8.02 -1.73 4.50
N ASN A 50 -9.34 -1.59 4.35
CA ASN A 50 -9.98 -1.36 3.06
C ASN A 50 -9.45 -0.09 2.35
N SER A 51 -8.99 0.88 3.12
CA SER A 51 -8.39 2.10 2.56
C SER A 51 -7.14 1.81 1.74
N ALA A 52 -6.30 0.86 2.17
CA ALA A 52 -5.15 0.43 1.38
C ALA A 52 -5.58 -0.28 0.11
N ARG A 53 -6.53 -1.21 0.20
CA ARG A 53 -7.08 -1.89 -0.97
C ARG A 53 -7.65 -0.88 -1.97
N ASN A 54 -8.40 0.10 -1.49
CA ASN A 54 -8.94 1.17 -2.34
C ASN A 54 -7.82 1.97 -3.02
N ALA A 55 -6.78 2.34 -2.28
CA ALA A 55 -5.66 3.11 -2.81
C ALA A 55 -4.95 2.36 -3.96
N ILE A 56 -4.82 1.04 -3.85
CA ILE A 56 -4.19 0.21 -4.88
C ILE A 56 -5.16 -0.05 -6.04
N ALA A 57 -6.43 -0.32 -5.74
CA ALA A 57 -7.41 -0.72 -6.75
C ALA A 57 -7.94 0.44 -7.59
N ARG A 58 -7.90 1.68 -7.07
CA ARG A 58 -8.44 2.85 -7.78
C ARG A 58 -7.73 3.14 -9.10
N ASP A 59 -6.48 2.73 -9.20
CA ASP A 59 -5.65 2.84 -10.40
C ASP A 59 -4.69 1.66 -10.39
N ARG A 60 -5.08 0.58 -11.06
CA ARG A 60 -4.34 -0.69 -10.99
C ARG A 60 -2.94 -0.61 -11.58
N ALA A 61 -2.75 0.18 -12.63
CA ALA A 61 -1.42 0.36 -13.23
C ALA A 61 -0.48 1.05 -12.25
N PHE A 62 -0.92 2.14 -11.64
CA PHE A 62 -0.15 2.83 -10.60
C PHE A 62 0.04 1.93 -9.37
N GLY A 63 -1.03 1.26 -8.93
CA GLY A 63 -0.99 0.39 -7.75
C GLY A 63 0.01 -0.74 -7.90
N ARG A 64 0.06 -1.37 -9.07
CA ARG A 64 1.04 -2.42 -9.37
C ARG A 64 2.47 -1.89 -9.28
N ASP A 65 2.75 -0.77 -9.95
CA ASP A 65 4.08 -0.16 -9.92
C ASP A 65 4.49 0.27 -8.52
N PHE A 66 3.55 0.82 -7.75
CA PHE A 66 3.76 1.22 -6.36
C PHE A 66 4.15 0.02 -5.49
N LEU A 67 3.41 -1.08 -5.61
CA LEU A 67 3.68 -2.28 -4.82
C LEU A 67 5.06 -2.87 -5.13
N ILE A 68 5.47 -2.84 -6.39
CA ILE A 68 6.79 -3.33 -6.79
C ILE A 68 7.89 -2.40 -6.29
N GLU A 69 7.71 -1.10 -6.45
CA GLU A 69 8.72 -0.09 -6.04
C GLU A 69 8.99 -0.12 -4.54
N PHE A 70 7.93 -0.28 -3.74
CA PHE A 70 8.03 -0.23 -2.28
C PHE A 70 7.84 -1.59 -1.62
N ASP A 71 8.10 -2.69 -2.34
CA ASP A 71 7.81 -4.04 -1.86
C ASP A 71 8.57 -4.42 -0.58
N ASP A 72 9.67 -3.75 -0.28
CA ASP A 72 10.45 -3.99 0.94
C ASP A 72 9.93 -3.23 2.17
N ARG A 73 8.89 -2.41 2.01
CA ARG A 73 8.33 -1.58 3.09
C ARG A 73 6.83 -1.75 3.29
N LEU A 74 6.21 -2.73 2.65
CA LEU A 74 4.78 -2.97 2.75
C LEU A 74 4.52 -4.25 3.54
N LEU A 75 3.46 -4.23 4.35
CA LEU A 75 3.10 -5.33 5.23
C LEU A 75 1.69 -5.82 4.90
N TYR A 76 1.54 -7.13 4.71
CA TYR A 76 0.23 -7.74 4.53
C TYR A 76 -0.38 -8.08 5.88
N ALA A 77 -1.65 -7.74 6.05
CA ALA A 77 -2.47 -8.21 7.16
C ALA A 77 -3.93 -8.06 6.76
N ARG A 78 -4.83 -8.61 7.55
CA ARG A 78 -6.26 -8.44 7.35
C ARG A 78 -6.85 -7.70 8.55
N ASP A 79 -7.63 -6.67 8.26
CA ASP A 79 -8.33 -5.88 9.28
C ASP A 79 -9.72 -6.45 9.57
N CYS A 80 -10.22 -7.31 8.69
CA CYS A 80 -11.50 -7.99 8.81
C CYS A 80 -11.44 -9.36 8.15
N PHE A 81 -12.53 -10.16 8.30
CA PHE A 81 -12.56 -11.55 7.82
C PHE A 81 -12.91 -11.64 6.34
N ASP A 82 -12.17 -10.95 5.47
CA ASP A 82 -12.32 -11.14 4.04
C ASP A 82 -10.96 -11.30 3.37
N ASP A 83 -10.98 -11.74 2.13
CA ASP A 83 -9.79 -12.00 1.32
C ASP A 83 -9.66 -11.00 0.15
N ALA A 84 -10.34 -9.86 0.22
CA ALA A 84 -10.37 -8.89 -0.87
C ALA A 84 -8.98 -8.37 -1.22
N LEU A 85 -8.15 -8.06 -0.23
CA LEU A 85 -6.78 -7.63 -0.46
C LEU A 85 -5.95 -8.73 -1.11
N GLN A 86 -6.04 -9.96 -0.61
CA GLN A 86 -5.31 -11.09 -1.17
C GLN A 86 -5.69 -11.31 -2.64
N ARG A 87 -6.99 -11.27 -2.96
CA ARG A 87 -7.47 -11.42 -4.33
C ARG A 87 -6.97 -10.29 -5.24
N LEU A 88 -6.93 -9.06 -4.73
CA LEU A 88 -6.40 -7.93 -5.48
C LEU A 88 -4.92 -8.12 -5.79
N LEU A 89 -4.12 -8.50 -4.80
CA LEU A 89 -2.69 -8.71 -4.98
C LEU A 89 -2.41 -9.83 -5.99
N GLU A 90 -3.19 -10.90 -5.95
CA GLU A 90 -3.07 -11.99 -6.92
C GLU A 90 -3.48 -11.57 -8.33
N ALA A 91 -4.50 -10.71 -8.44
CA ALA A 91 -4.99 -10.22 -9.74
C ALA A 91 -4.05 -9.25 -10.44
N LEU A 92 -3.12 -8.63 -9.71
CA LEU A 92 -2.19 -7.65 -10.27
C LEU A 92 -0.96 -8.28 -10.95
N ASP A 93 -0.84 -9.60 -10.92
CA ASP A 93 0.27 -10.32 -11.56
C ASP A 93 1.65 -9.80 -11.10
N LEU A 94 1.83 -9.71 -9.80
CA LEU A 94 3.07 -9.22 -9.20
C LEU A 94 4.18 -10.26 -9.28
N PRO A 95 5.46 -9.84 -9.36
CA PRO A 95 6.57 -10.78 -9.24
C PRO A 95 6.48 -11.59 -7.93
N ALA A 96 6.91 -12.86 -7.98
CA ALA A 96 6.85 -13.75 -6.80
C ALA A 96 7.64 -13.17 -5.62
N GLU A 97 8.78 -12.53 -5.88
CA GLU A 97 9.59 -11.90 -4.83
C GLU A 97 8.86 -10.72 -4.18
N THR A 98 8.09 -9.95 -4.96
CA THR A 98 7.28 -8.84 -4.43
C THR A 98 6.18 -9.38 -3.51
N LEU A 99 5.45 -10.40 -3.94
CA LEU A 99 4.42 -11.04 -3.12
C LEU A 99 5.00 -11.62 -1.83
N GLY A 100 6.13 -12.32 -1.93
CA GLY A 100 6.79 -12.91 -0.76
C GLY A 100 7.24 -11.86 0.25
N ALA A 101 7.77 -10.73 -0.22
CA ALA A 101 8.19 -9.64 0.64
C ALA A 101 6.99 -9.04 1.40
N ILE A 102 5.90 -8.75 0.68
CA ILE A 102 4.69 -8.15 1.26
C ILE A 102 4.02 -9.11 2.24
N TYR A 103 3.89 -10.40 1.88
CA TYR A 103 3.18 -11.36 2.72
C TYR A 103 3.94 -11.75 3.99
N ALA A 104 5.27 -11.85 3.93
CA ALA A 104 6.00 -12.44 5.06
C ALA A 104 7.36 -11.83 5.34
N THR A 105 8.22 -11.66 4.35
CA THR A 105 9.64 -11.33 4.55
C THR A 105 9.83 -10.01 5.29
N ASN A 106 9.05 -8.98 4.95
CA ASN A 106 9.16 -7.67 5.58
C ASN A 106 8.78 -7.74 7.07
N ALA A 107 7.69 -8.44 7.40
CA ALA A 107 7.28 -8.62 8.78
C ALA A 107 8.31 -9.42 9.59
N GLU A 108 8.84 -10.48 9.01
CA GLU A 108 9.89 -11.27 9.65
C GLU A 108 11.13 -10.44 9.94
N ARG A 109 11.57 -9.62 8.99
CA ARG A 109 12.72 -8.73 9.17
C ARG A 109 12.48 -7.72 10.29
N LEU A 110 11.30 -7.12 10.37
CA LEU A 110 10.95 -6.16 11.42
C LEU A 110 10.95 -6.80 12.81
N LEU A 111 10.54 -8.07 12.90
CA LEU A 111 10.48 -8.78 14.18
C LEU A 111 11.86 -9.26 14.65
N THR A 112 12.83 -9.43 13.76
CA THR A 112 14.15 -9.96 14.07
C THR A 112 15.24 -8.89 14.14
N ASP A 113 15.03 -7.73 13.52
CA ASP A 113 15.97 -6.61 13.54
C ASP A 113 15.67 -5.71 14.74
N ASP A 114 16.50 -5.79 15.74
CA ASP A 114 16.40 -4.92 16.90
C ASP A 114 17.24 -3.65 16.74
#